data_025c86feb128b8dbd96321bef8e4d505
#
_entry.id   025c86feb128b8dbd96321bef8e4d505
#
_cell.length_a   1.000
_cell.length_b   1.000
_cell.length_c   1.000
_cell.angle_alpha   90.00
_cell.angle_beta   90.00
_cell.angle_gamma   90.00
#
_symmetry.space_group_name_H-M   'P 1'
#
loop_
_entity.id
_entity.type
_entity.pdbx_description
1 polymer ?
#
loop_
_entity_poly.entity_id
_entity_poly.type
_entity_poly.pdbx_seq_one_letter_code
_entity_poly.pdbx_strand_id
1 'polypeptide(L)'
;MSMTTSAKTTSAQTTSASAAGSESDAASPSMTVGSRLATPSGFAAAWMLAKREWVRFFRQRNRVVAAIVQPLLFWVLFGTGLRGSFEGAGGQDFLQFFLPGTVALIVLFTAIFATISVIEDRREGFMQAVLVAPVGRWPVLAGKVLGGGAIAWVQAALFLVLVFAFGTAPLGLSVLPLMGLLAVLALAMCGLGMIVAWPMDSTQGFHAIMMLGLMPMWLLSGAFFPVPAAGEQSLGWGQLLLGGIMRANPLTYGLAEMRHLLYPSVDFAAQGFAPSSITNWTVSVLFMVGMLTLAWILMRGSKKADLVA
;
A
#
# COMPACT_ATOMS: atom_id res chain seq x y z
N MET A 1 -5.37 -14.95 -68.15
CA MET A 1 -4.11 -15.68 -68.34
C MET A 1 -3.93 -16.48 -67.08
N SER A 2 -4.57 -17.62 -66.87
CA SER A 2 -4.43 -18.98 -67.40
C SER A 2 -3.10 -19.63 -67.01
N MET A 3 -3.20 -20.61 -66.09
CA MET A 3 -2.66 -22.00 -66.14
C MET A 3 -2.47 -22.45 -64.69
N THR A 4 -3.32 -23.27 -64.07
CA THR A 4 -3.55 -24.75 -64.16
C THR A 4 -2.27 -25.60 -64.25
N THR A 5 -2.12 -26.51 -63.28
CA THR A 5 -1.72 -27.94 -63.49
C THR A 5 -1.14 -28.41 -62.13
N SER A 6 -1.41 -29.48 -61.48
CA SER A 6 -2.02 -30.77 -61.70
C SER A 6 -1.53 -31.72 -60.60
N ALA A 7 -2.38 -32.57 -60.17
CA ALA A 7 -2.21 -33.61 -59.15
C ALA A 7 -1.18 -34.69 -59.55
N LYS A 8 -0.64 -35.38 -58.52
CA LYS A 8 -0.18 -36.78 -58.68
C LYS A 8 -0.38 -37.58 -57.39
N THR A 9 -1.37 -38.41 -57.45
CA THR A 9 -1.69 -39.55 -56.61
C THR A 9 -0.70 -40.70 -56.89
N THR A 10 -0.16 -41.30 -55.82
CA THR A 10 0.39 -42.68 -56.02
C THR A 10 0.06 -43.49 -54.76
N SER A 11 -0.78 -44.49 -54.98
CA SER A 11 -1.09 -45.60 -54.09
C SER A 11 -0.11 -46.76 -54.37
N ALA A 12 0.34 -47.49 -53.35
CA ALA A 12 0.75 -48.89 -53.37
C ALA A 12 1.06 -49.34 -51.95
N GLN A 13 0.31 -50.18 -51.42
CA GLN A 13 0.26 -51.64 -51.35
C GLN A 13 0.90 -52.22 -50.11
N THR A 14 0.05 -52.80 -49.32
CA THR A 14 0.11 -53.91 -48.37
C THR A 14 1.25 -54.91 -48.57
N THR A 15 1.94 -55.21 -47.42
CA THR A 15 2.45 -56.58 -47.22
C THR A 15 2.37 -56.93 -45.72
N SER A 16 1.61 -57.94 -45.43
CA SER A 16 1.49 -58.64 -44.17
C SER A 16 2.70 -59.54 -43.93
N ALA A 17 3.32 -59.47 -42.78
CA ALA A 17 4.15 -60.53 -42.24
C ALA A 17 3.92 -60.68 -40.75
N SER A 18 3.30 -61.76 -40.39
CA SER A 18 3.16 -62.36 -39.07
C SER A 18 4.52 -62.87 -38.59
N ALA A 19 4.95 -62.49 -37.42
CA ALA A 19 5.87 -63.29 -36.61
C ALA A 19 5.55 -63.07 -35.13
N ALA A 20 5.21 -64.16 -34.48
CA ALA A 20 5.00 -64.29 -33.08
C ALA A 20 6.30 -64.18 -32.27
N GLY A 21 6.16 -63.74 -31.02
CA GLY A 21 7.07 -64.17 -29.99
C GLY A 21 7.78 -63.10 -29.19
N SER A 22 7.41 -63.10 -27.99
CA SER A 22 8.08 -62.77 -26.73
C SER A 22 7.43 -61.60 -25.97
N GLU A 23 6.58 -61.96 -25.04
CA GLU A 23 6.27 -61.15 -23.84
C GLU A 23 7.57 -60.91 -23.10
N SER A 24 8.06 -59.72 -23.22
CA SER A 24 9.01 -59.16 -22.28
C SER A 24 8.19 -58.26 -21.32
N ASP A 25 7.95 -58.82 -20.17
CA ASP A 25 7.35 -58.19 -19.00
C ASP A 25 8.30 -57.06 -18.54
N ALA A 26 8.30 -55.95 -19.25
CA ALA A 26 8.95 -54.74 -18.83
C ALA A 26 8.05 -54.05 -17.81
N ALA A 27 8.23 -54.40 -16.55
CA ALA A 27 7.69 -53.66 -15.44
C ALA A 27 7.99 -52.17 -15.59
N SER A 28 7.00 -51.41 -16.04
CA SER A 28 7.02 -49.96 -16.03
C SER A 28 7.32 -49.52 -14.61
N PRO A 29 8.38 -48.76 -14.35
CA PRO A 29 8.58 -48.23 -13.01
C PRO A 29 7.37 -47.32 -12.70
N SER A 30 6.49 -47.79 -11.83
CA SER A 30 5.47 -46.95 -11.21
C SER A 30 6.24 -45.83 -10.49
N MET A 31 6.39 -44.68 -11.15
CA MET A 31 6.79 -43.47 -10.46
C MET A 31 5.74 -43.18 -9.40
N THR A 32 6.03 -43.63 -8.20
CA THR A 32 5.35 -43.17 -7.00
C THR A 32 5.67 -41.68 -6.85
N VAL A 33 4.97 -40.83 -7.64
CA VAL A 33 4.90 -39.38 -7.41
C VAL A 33 4.08 -39.17 -6.13
N GLY A 34 4.64 -39.59 -5.03
CA GLY A 34 4.06 -39.54 -3.69
C GLY A 34 4.87 -38.70 -2.73
N SER A 35 5.67 -37.75 -3.19
CA SER A 35 6.06 -36.67 -2.33
C SER A 35 4.85 -35.73 -2.18
N ARG A 36 4.08 -35.91 -1.13
CA ARG A 36 3.15 -34.88 -0.67
C ARG A 36 3.99 -33.63 -0.51
N LEU A 37 3.96 -32.76 -1.53
CA LEU A 37 4.52 -31.42 -1.41
C LEU A 37 3.81 -30.82 -0.18
N ALA A 38 4.56 -30.67 0.90
CA ALA A 38 4.03 -30.10 2.13
C ALA A 38 3.44 -28.74 1.74
N THR A 39 2.13 -28.58 1.90
CA THR A 39 1.48 -27.31 1.64
C THR A 39 2.12 -26.28 2.55
N PRO A 40 2.76 -25.22 2.00
CA PRO A 40 3.42 -24.23 2.82
C PRO A 40 2.41 -23.65 3.80
N SER A 41 2.81 -23.49 5.07
CA SER A 41 1.93 -22.86 6.05
C SER A 41 1.51 -21.49 5.52
N GLY A 42 0.26 -21.09 5.76
CA GLY A 42 -0.23 -19.79 5.29
C GLY A 42 0.65 -18.62 5.71
N PHE A 43 1.33 -18.74 6.86
CA PHE A 43 2.29 -17.76 7.36
C PHE A 43 3.56 -17.71 6.51
N ALA A 44 4.12 -18.84 6.12
CA ALA A 44 5.27 -18.90 5.24
C ALA A 44 4.94 -18.31 3.85
N ALA A 45 3.74 -18.57 3.34
CA ALA A 45 3.27 -17.98 2.09
C ALA A 45 3.14 -16.44 2.18
N ALA A 46 2.55 -15.92 3.26
CA ALA A 46 2.45 -14.49 3.50
C ALA A 46 3.83 -13.83 3.58
N TRP A 47 4.76 -14.44 4.30
CA TRP A 47 6.13 -13.95 4.41
C TRP A 47 6.87 -13.93 3.06
N MET A 48 6.75 -14.99 2.26
CA MET A 48 7.35 -15.03 0.93
C MET A 48 6.77 -13.96 0.00
N LEU A 49 5.46 -13.71 0.06
CA LEU A 49 4.82 -12.64 -0.72
C LEU A 49 5.29 -11.27 -0.24
N ALA A 50 5.38 -11.03 1.07
CA ALA A 50 5.91 -9.79 1.61
C ALA A 50 7.36 -9.54 1.18
N LYS A 51 8.22 -10.57 1.28
CA LYS A 51 9.62 -10.51 0.82
C LYS A 51 9.71 -10.21 -0.68
N ARG A 52 8.81 -10.77 -1.51
CA ARG A 52 8.75 -10.48 -2.95
C ARG A 52 8.46 -9.01 -3.21
N GLU A 53 7.54 -8.38 -2.47
CA GLU A 53 7.24 -6.95 -2.59
C GLU A 53 8.48 -6.08 -2.29
N TRP A 54 9.23 -6.44 -1.25
CA TRP A 54 10.48 -5.76 -0.89
C TRP A 54 11.51 -5.84 -2.01
N VAL A 55 11.81 -7.03 -2.48
CA VAL A 55 12.77 -7.25 -3.56
C VAL A 55 12.35 -6.47 -4.82
N ARG A 56 11.06 -6.51 -5.16
CA ARG A 56 10.51 -5.79 -6.31
C ARG A 56 10.69 -4.27 -6.17
N PHE A 57 10.40 -3.71 -5.00
CA PHE A 57 10.54 -2.29 -4.73
C PHE A 57 12.00 -1.84 -4.88
N PHE A 58 12.93 -2.50 -4.22
CA PHE A 58 14.35 -2.12 -4.25
C PHE A 58 15.03 -2.35 -5.60
N ARG A 59 14.52 -3.25 -6.44
CA ARG A 59 15.01 -3.41 -7.83
C ARG A 59 14.63 -2.23 -8.72
N GLN A 60 13.62 -1.46 -8.39
CA GLN A 60 13.17 -0.27 -9.13
C GLN A 60 13.90 0.99 -8.60
N ARG A 61 15.18 1.16 -8.91
CA ARG A 61 16.02 2.26 -8.40
C ARG A 61 15.37 3.64 -8.54
N ASN A 62 14.77 3.93 -9.70
CA ASN A 62 14.12 5.21 -9.97
C ASN A 62 12.93 5.45 -9.03
N ARG A 63 12.19 4.40 -8.68
CA ARG A 63 11.07 4.47 -7.74
C ARG A 63 11.54 4.74 -6.32
N VAL A 64 12.62 4.08 -5.90
CA VAL A 64 13.22 4.30 -4.58
C VAL A 64 13.74 5.73 -4.44
N VAL A 65 14.46 6.23 -5.45
CA VAL A 65 14.97 7.60 -5.46
C VAL A 65 13.84 8.63 -5.44
N ALA A 66 12.84 8.48 -6.32
CA ALA A 66 11.70 9.39 -6.36
C ALA A 66 10.93 9.43 -5.03
N ALA A 67 10.78 8.28 -4.41
CA ALA A 67 10.07 8.11 -3.15
C ALA A 67 10.74 8.82 -1.94
N ILE A 68 12.04 9.09 -2.02
CA ILE A 68 12.79 9.83 -0.99
C ILE A 68 12.94 11.30 -1.39
N VAL A 69 13.33 11.55 -2.64
CA VAL A 69 13.65 12.89 -3.10
C VAL A 69 12.40 13.79 -3.17
N GLN A 70 11.27 13.25 -3.62
CA GLN A 70 10.06 14.05 -3.78
C GLN A 70 9.54 14.62 -2.44
N PRO A 71 9.34 13.84 -1.36
CA PRO A 71 8.94 14.39 -0.07
C PRO A 71 9.97 15.37 0.51
N LEU A 72 11.26 15.09 0.33
CA LEU A 72 12.32 15.98 0.79
C LEU A 72 12.25 17.34 0.08
N LEU A 73 12.07 17.36 -1.23
CA LEU A 73 11.88 18.58 -2.00
C LEU A 73 10.63 19.33 -1.54
N PHE A 74 9.51 18.65 -1.36
CA PHE A 74 8.28 19.27 -0.84
C PHE A 74 8.51 19.90 0.52
N TRP A 75 9.13 19.16 1.44
CA TRP A 75 9.39 19.63 2.80
C TRP A 75 10.31 20.87 2.80
N VAL A 76 11.38 20.85 2.02
CA VAL A 76 12.31 21.99 1.92
C VAL A 76 11.66 23.19 1.22
N LEU A 77 11.01 22.97 0.06
CA LEU A 77 10.40 24.06 -0.72
C LEU A 77 9.28 24.76 0.06
N PHE A 78 8.34 23.99 0.60
CA PHE A 78 7.22 24.56 1.35
C PHE A 78 7.68 25.08 2.70
N GLY A 79 8.55 24.35 3.40
CA GLY A 79 9.08 24.76 4.68
C GLY A 79 9.86 26.06 4.64
N THR A 80 10.65 26.29 3.57
CA THR A 80 11.39 27.54 3.38
C THR A 80 10.58 28.61 2.67
N GLY A 81 9.79 28.26 1.67
CA GLY A 81 9.03 29.21 0.85
C GLY A 81 7.89 29.88 1.60
N LEU A 82 7.26 29.21 2.55
CA LEU A 82 6.13 29.72 3.33
C LEU A 82 6.56 30.31 4.70
N ARG A 83 7.85 30.31 5.02
CA ARG A 83 8.37 30.79 6.30
C ARG A 83 7.90 32.22 6.66
N GLY A 84 7.86 33.11 5.67
CA GLY A 84 7.47 34.51 5.88
C GLY A 84 5.96 34.77 5.89
N SER A 85 5.15 33.77 5.49
CA SER A 85 3.69 33.92 5.39
C SER A 85 2.95 33.22 6.52
N PHE A 86 3.65 32.47 7.39
CA PHE A 86 3.06 31.69 8.45
C PHE A 86 3.64 32.11 9.81
N GLU A 87 2.91 32.93 10.53
CA GLU A 87 3.13 33.12 11.97
C GLU A 87 2.37 32.01 12.70
N GLY A 88 3.06 30.89 12.96
CA GLY A 88 2.48 29.78 13.72
C GLY A 88 2.09 30.21 15.13
N ALA A 89 0.91 29.85 15.60
CA ALA A 89 0.53 30.02 16.99
C ALA A 89 1.59 29.31 17.87
N GLY A 90 2.23 30.05 18.77
CA GLY A 90 3.28 29.53 19.66
C GLY A 90 4.72 29.63 19.14
N GLY A 91 4.99 30.40 18.08
CA GLY A 91 6.36 30.65 17.60
C GLY A 91 6.97 29.47 16.82
N GLN A 92 6.17 28.53 16.36
CA GLN A 92 6.65 27.43 15.49
C GLN A 92 6.96 27.92 14.09
N ASP A 93 8.11 27.47 13.58
CA ASP A 93 8.46 27.63 12.17
C ASP A 93 7.53 26.74 11.31
N PHE A 94 7.11 27.24 10.15
CA PHE A 94 6.27 26.48 9.20
C PHE A 94 6.89 25.12 8.83
N LEU A 95 8.21 25.03 8.83
CA LEU A 95 8.94 23.77 8.60
C LEU A 95 8.59 22.70 9.63
N GLN A 96 8.46 23.08 10.90
CA GLN A 96 8.08 22.19 12.00
C GLN A 96 6.59 21.82 11.93
N PHE A 97 5.73 22.79 11.59
CA PHE A 97 4.30 22.57 11.43
C PHE A 97 4.00 21.59 10.28
N PHE A 98 4.73 21.71 9.17
CA PHE A 98 4.51 20.93 7.96
C PHE A 98 5.15 19.54 7.99
N LEU A 99 6.11 19.30 8.88
CA LEU A 99 6.84 18.03 8.99
C LEU A 99 5.93 16.80 9.16
N PRO A 100 4.98 16.76 10.13
CA PRO A 100 4.07 15.63 10.28
C PRO A 100 3.23 15.38 9.03
N GLY A 101 2.81 16.45 8.35
CA GLY A 101 2.09 16.38 7.07
C GLY A 101 2.91 15.72 5.97
N THR A 102 4.21 16.00 5.91
CA THR A 102 5.13 15.38 4.95
C THR A 102 5.34 13.90 5.26
N VAL A 103 5.51 13.53 6.52
CA VAL A 103 5.61 12.12 6.94
C VAL A 103 4.34 11.36 6.58
N ALA A 104 3.16 11.95 6.86
CA ALA A 104 1.88 11.37 6.47
C ALA A 104 1.76 11.19 4.96
N LEU A 105 2.24 12.15 4.16
CA LEU A 105 2.28 12.07 2.69
C LEU A 105 3.11 10.86 2.23
N ILE A 106 4.30 10.65 2.81
CA ILE A 106 5.16 9.52 2.50
C ILE A 106 4.43 8.21 2.77
N VAL A 107 3.88 8.05 3.98
CA VAL A 107 3.18 6.83 4.37
C VAL A 107 2.00 6.55 3.46
N LEU A 108 1.16 7.57 3.24
CA LEU A 108 -0.07 7.48 2.46
C LEU A 108 0.22 7.06 1.02
N PHE A 109 1.08 7.79 0.31
CA PHE A 109 1.34 7.51 -1.09
C PHE A 109 2.12 6.21 -1.27
N THR A 110 3.13 5.94 -0.45
CA THR A 110 3.93 4.73 -0.59
C THR A 110 3.12 3.47 -0.29
N ALA A 111 2.35 3.46 0.81
CA ALA A 111 1.55 2.31 1.20
C ALA A 111 0.48 1.99 0.14
N ILE A 112 -0.22 3.00 -0.36
CA ILE A 112 -1.28 2.81 -1.34
C ILE A 112 -0.71 2.40 -2.69
N PHE A 113 0.32 3.08 -3.18
CA PHE A 113 0.91 2.74 -4.46
C PHE A 113 1.67 1.40 -4.46
N ALA A 114 2.06 0.89 -3.30
CA ALA A 114 2.56 -0.47 -3.19
C ALA A 114 1.50 -1.51 -3.61
N THR A 115 0.20 -1.21 -3.42
CA THR A 115 -0.90 -2.12 -3.77
C THR A 115 -1.17 -2.23 -5.28
N ILE A 116 -0.59 -1.35 -6.12
CA ILE A 116 -0.60 -1.47 -7.58
C ILE A 116 -0.05 -2.84 -8.01
N SER A 117 0.88 -3.38 -7.25
CA SER A 117 1.45 -4.71 -7.49
C SER A 117 0.39 -5.82 -7.58
N VAL A 118 -0.81 -5.63 -7.02
CA VAL A 118 -1.93 -6.58 -7.15
C VAL A 118 -2.47 -6.59 -8.57
N ILE A 119 -2.63 -5.40 -9.16
CA ILE A 119 -3.12 -5.23 -10.54
C ILE A 119 -2.09 -5.77 -11.53
N GLU A 120 -0.81 -5.47 -11.28
CA GLU A 120 0.31 -5.96 -12.11
C GLU A 120 0.43 -7.48 -12.03
N ASP A 121 0.39 -8.06 -10.82
CA ASP A 121 0.43 -9.52 -10.62
C ASP A 121 -0.73 -10.26 -11.28
N ARG A 122 -1.90 -9.60 -11.38
CA ARG A 122 -3.04 -10.16 -12.12
C ARG A 122 -2.77 -10.15 -13.62
N ARG A 123 -2.27 -9.05 -14.17
CA ARG A 123 -1.93 -8.91 -15.60
C ARG A 123 -0.80 -9.85 -16.04
N GLU A 124 0.18 -10.07 -15.17
CA GLU A 124 1.30 -10.98 -15.42
C GLU A 124 0.93 -12.47 -15.23
N GLY A 125 -0.32 -12.77 -14.83
CA GLY A 125 -0.77 -14.15 -14.56
C GLY A 125 -0.24 -14.74 -13.24
N PHE A 126 0.60 -14.05 -12.52
CA PHE A 126 1.14 -14.51 -11.23
C PHE A 126 0.02 -14.74 -10.20
N MET A 127 -0.98 -13.86 -10.17
CA MET A 127 -2.11 -14.01 -9.25
C MET A 127 -2.91 -15.30 -9.53
N GLN A 128 -3.03 -15.71 -10.80
CA GLN A 128 -3.68 -16.98 -11.17
C GLN A 128 -2.92 -18.18 -10.59
N ALA A 129 -1.59 -18.19 -10.71
CA ALA A 129 -0.76 -19.25 -10.13
C ALA A 129 -0.91 -19.33 -8.60
N VAL A 130 -0.97 -18.18 -7.91
CA VAL A 130 -1.18 -18.11 -6.46
C VAL A 130 -2.58 -18.61 -6.05
N LEU A 131 -3.60 -18.33 -6.85
CA LEU A 131 -4.99 -18.73 -6.56
C LEU A 131 -5.26 -20.22 -6.84
N VAL A 132 -4.50 -20.85 -7.74
CA VAL A 132 -4.55 -22.31 -8.00
C VAL A 132 -3.76 -23.07 -6.94
N ALA A 133 -2.74 -22.47 -6.36
CA ALA A 133 -1.98 -23.07 -5.26
C ALA A 133 -2.91 -23.34 -4.06
N PRO A 134 -2.68 -24.39 -3.26
CA PRO A 134 -3.48 -24.71 -2.07
C PRO A 134 -3.20 -23.73 -0.92
N VAL A 135 -3.17 -22.45 -1.23
CA VAL A 135 -2.92 -21.35 -0.29
C VAL A 135 -4.20 -20.53 -0.16
N GLY A 136 -4.65 -20.31 1.06
CA GLY A 136 -5.82 -19.46 1.32
C GLY A 136 -5.61 -18.02 0.85
N ARG A 137 -6.69 -17.24 0.79
CA ARG A 137 -6.63 -15.82 0.36
C ARG A 137 -6.02 -14.90 1.41
N TRP A 138 -6.11 -15.25 2.70
CA TRP A 138 -5.57 -14.43 3.78
C TRP A 138 -4.04 -14.23 3.68
N PRO A 139 -3.21 -15.23 3.30
CA PRO A 139 -1.78 -15.03 3.12
C PRO A 139 -1.46 -14.04 1.99
N VAL A 140 -2.32 -13.96 0.98
CA VAL A 140 -2.15 -12.99 -0.11
C VAL A 140 -2.38 -11.58 0.40
N LEU A 141 -3.49 -11.33 1.12
CA LEU A 141 -3.75 -10.04 1.75
C LEU A 141 -2.64 -9.67 2.73
N ALA A 142 -2.32 -10.57 3.66
CA ALA A 142 -1.31 -10.33 4.69
C ALA A 142 0.07 -10.06 4.06
N GLY A 143 0.49 -10.84 3.06
CA GLY A 143 1.76 -10.64 2.37
C GLY A 143 1.86 -9.31 1.65
N LYS A 144 0.80 -8.90 0.95
CA LYS A 144 0.75 -7.61 0.24
C LYS A 144 0.73 -6.43 1.22
N VAL A 145 -0.11 -6.51 2.26
CA VAL A 145 -0.24 -5.44 3.26
C VAL A 145 1.04 -5.31 4.10
N LEU A 146 1.59 -6.41 4.57
CA LEU A 146 2.84 -6.39 5.33
C LEU A 146 4.02 -5.93 4.47
N GLY A 147 4.10 -6.40 3.23
CA GLY A 147 5.16 -5.99 2.29
C GLY A 147 5.10 -4.51 1.96
N GLY A 148 3.95 -4.02 1.50
CA GLY A 148 3.73 -2.61 1.15
C GLY A 148 3.79 -1.68 2.36
N GLY A 149 3.17 -2.09 3.48
CA GLY A 149 3.19 -1.33 4.73
C GLY A 149 4.59 -1.19 5.31
N ALA A 150 5.39 -2.26 5.30
CA ALA A 150 6.77 -2.21 5.76
C ALA A 150 7.64 -1.30 4.87
N ILE A 151 7.43 -1.28 3.55
CA ILE A 151 8.12 -0.35 2.64
C ILE A 151 7.80 1.09 3.02
N ALA A 152 6.51 1.42 3.20
CA ALA A 152 6.07 2.76 3.58
C ALA A 152 6.60 3.17 4.96
N TRP A 153 6.60 2.25 5.92
CA TRP A 153 7.13 2.47 7.26
C TRP A 153 8.63 2.76 7.24
N VAL A 154 9.43 1.93 6.55
CA VAL A 154 10.89 2.15 6.42
C VAL A 154 11.17 3.48 5.73
N GLN A 155 10.41 3.85 4.72
CA GLN A 155 10.60 5.09 4.00
C GLN A 155 10.32 6.32 4.86
N ALA A 156 9.23 6.29 5.65
CA ALA A 156 8.94 7.33 6.62
C ALA A 156 10.00 7.39 7.74
N ALA A 157 10.47 6.24 8.21
CA ALA A 157 11.55 6.15 9.20
C ALA A 157 12.86 6.74 8.67
N LEU A 158 13.26 6.43 7.43
CA LEU A 158 14.44 7.01 6.79
C LEU A 158 14.32 8.53 6.65
N PHE A 159 13.16 9.03 6.27
CA PHE A 159 12.92 10.47 6.20
C PHE A 159 13.04 11.11 7.59
N LEU A 160 12.49 10.51 8.64
CA LEU A 160 12.63 11.01 10.01
C LEU A 160 14.08 10.98 10.49
N VAL A 161 14.86 9.97 10.14
CA VAL A 161 16.30 9.93 10.46
C VAL A 161 17.02 11.13 9.85
N LEU A 162 16.70 11.50 8.60
CA LEU A 162 17.25 12.70 7.97
C LEU A 162 16.82 13.99 8.73
N VAL A 163 15.54 14.09 9.06
CA VAL A 163 14.99 15.24 9.82
C VAL A 163 15.67 15.41 11.18
N PHE A 164 15.87 14.30 11.91
CA PHE A 164 16.58 14.30 13.18
C PHE A 164 18.06 14.68 13.02
N ALA A 165 18.71 14.19 11.94
CA ALA A 165 20.10 14.55 11.64
C ALA A 165 20.27 16.05 11.34
N PHE A 166 19.24 16.71 10.77
CA PHE A 166 19.21 18.15 10.54
C PHE A 166 18.80 18.95 11.79
N GLY A 167 18.51 18.31 12.92
CA GLY A 167 18.15 18.97 14.18
C GLY A 167 16.80 19.70 14.18
N THR A 168 15.91 19.40 13.22
CA THR A 168 14.60 20.05 13.08
C THR A 168 13.53 19.51 14.04
N ALA A 169 13.76 18.34 14.60
CA ALA A 169 12.89 17.75 15.63
C ALA A 169 13.75 17.09 16.73
N PRO A 170 13.29 17.09 17.99
CA PRO A 170 14.03 16.48 19.08
C PRO A 170 14.00 14.96 19.00
N LEU A 171 15.15 14.32 19.15
CA LEU A 171 15.25 12.88 19.39
C LEU A 171 14.93 12.59 20.84
N GLY A 172 13.89 11.80 21.10
CA GLY A 172 13.48 11.44 22.46
C GLY A 172 12.77 10.08 22.53
N LEU A 173 12.31 9.72 23.72
CA LEU A 173 11.53 8.48 23.96
C LEU A 173 10.23 8.41 23.13
N SER A 174 9.73 9.55 22.65
CA SER A 174 8.56 9.66 21.77
C SER A 174 8.77 9.00 20.39
N VAL A 175 10.01 8.71 20.00
CA VAL A 175 10.29 8.04 18.71
C VAL A 175 9.70 6.64 18.67
N LEU A 176 9.69 5.90 19.78
CA LEU A 176 9.14 4.53 19.79
C LEU A 176 7.62 4.49 19.49
N PRO A 177 6.77 5.24 20.22
CA PRO A 177 5.34 5.31 19.87
C PRO A 177 5.11 5.93 18.49
N LEU A 178 5.94 6.88 18.04
CA LEU A 178 5.87 7.42 16.68
C LEU A 178 6.05 6.32 15.62
N MET A 179 7.06 5.45 15.79
CA MET A 179 7.26 4.32 14.86
C MET A 179 6.08 3.35 14.88
N GLY A 180 5.48 3.11 16.04
CA GLY A 180 4.25 2.32 16.18
C GLY A 180 3.08 2.94 15.42
N LEU A 181 2.87 4.25 15.58
CA LEU A 181 1.82 4.99 14.86
C LEU A 181 2.01 4.92 13.33
N LEU A 182 3.25 5.12 12.86
CA LEU A 182 3.57 5.02 11.43
C LEU A 182 3.27 3.63 10.89
N ALA A 183 3.53 2.56 11.65
CA ALA A 183 3.17 1.20 11.27
C ALA A 183 1.65 1.02 11.14
N VAL A 184 0.88 1.52 12.12
CA VAL A 184 -0.59 1.49 12.08
C VAL A 184 -1.12 2.22 10.85
N LEU A 185 -0.63 3.42 10.58
CA LEU A 185 -1.06 4.21 9.42
C LEU A 185 -0.64 3.55 8.10
N ALA A 186 0.57 3.00 8.00
CA ALA A 186 1.03 2.31 6.82
C ALA A 186 0.18 1.07 6.48
N LEU A 187 -0.18 0.28 7.49
CA LEU A 187 -1.06 -0.87 7.32
C LEU A 187 -2.49 -0.45 6.95
N ALA A 188 -3.01 0.61 7.58
CA ALA A 188 -4.32 1.17 7.25
C ALA A 188 -4.40 1.63 5.79
N MET A 189 -3.38 2.36 5.32
CA MET A 189 -3.30 2.87 3.96
C MET A 189 -3.10 1.74 2.94
N CYS A 190 -2.32 0.71 3.25
CA CYS A 190 -2.25 -0.49 2.43
C CYS A 190 -3.60 -1.21 2.35
N GLY A 191 -4.34 -1.29 3.46
CA GLY A 191 -5.71 -1.83 3.48
C GLY A 191 -6.64 -1.06 2.55
N LEU A 192 -6.62 0.28 2.64
CA LEU A 192 -7.39 1.17 1.75
C LEU A 192 -6.99 0.96 0.28
N GLY A 193 -5.68 0.92 0.00
CA GLY A 193 -5.17 0.65 -1.35
C GLY A 193 -5.62 -0.70 -1.89
N MET A 194 -5.64 -1.74 -1.05
CA MET A 194 -6.13 -3.08 -1.42
C MET A 194 -7.62 -3.09 -1.77
N ILE A 195 -8.45 -2.34 -1.04
CA ILE A 195 -9.89 -2.20 -1.31
C ILE A 195 -10.13 -1.68 -2.73
N VAL A 196 -9.33 -0.69 -3.14
CA VAL A 196 -9.46 -0.09 -4.48
C VAL A 196 -8.75 -0.92 -5.55
N ALA A 197 -7.54 -1.43 -5.28
CA ALA A 197 -6.77 -2.20 -6.25
C ALA A 197 -7.41 -3.55 -6.59
N TRP A 198 -8.10 -4.18 -5.63
CA TRP A 198 -8.65 -5.51 -5.81
C TRP A 198 -9.67 -5.62 -6.96
N PRO A 199 -10.67 -4.74 -7.10
CA PRO A 199 -11.63 -4.78 -8.21
C PRO A 199 -11.10 -4.19 -9.52
N MET A 200 -9.91 -3.58 -9.54
CA MET A 200 -9.43 -2.83 -10.70
C MET A 200 -8.51 -3.66 -11.60
N ASP A 201 -8.66 -3.46 -12.93
CA ASP A 201 -7.84 -4.11 -13.96
C ASP A 201 -6.83 -3.14 -14.61
N SER A 202 -6.94 -1.83 -14.31
CA SER A 202 -6.09 -0.80 -14.91
C SER A 202 -5.27 -0.06 -13.85
N THR A 203 -3.95 -0.08 -14.01
CA THR A 203 -3.03 0.72 -13.19
C THR A 203 -3.23 2.22 -13.37
N GLN A 204 -3.59 2.65 -14.59
CA GLN A 204 -3.89 4.06 -14.88
C GLN A 204 -5.18 4.52 -14.21
N GLY A 205 -6.24 3.69 -14.29
CA GLY A 205 -7.49 3.96 -13.58
C GLY A 205 -7.29 4.01 -12.06
N PHE A 206 -6.47 3.11 -11.51
CA PHE A 206 -6.10 3.13 -10.10
C PHE A 206 -5.42 4.45 -9.70
N HIS A 207 -4.42 4.91 -10.48
CA HIS A 207 -3.75 6.18 -10.22
C HIS A 207 -4.73 7.36 -10.24
N ALA A 208 -5.65 7.42 -11.22
CA ALA A 208 -6.62 8.49 -11.33
C ALA A 208 -7.55 8.55 -10.12
N ILE A 209 -8.12 7.41 -9.71
CA ILE A 209 -9.01 7.32 -8.54
C ILE A 209 -8.26 7.65 -7.25
N MET A 210 -7.04 7.13 -7.12
CA MET A 210 -6.23 7.39 -5.93
C MET A 210 -5.84 8.86 -5.82
N MET A 211 -5.41 9.50 -6.91
CA MET A 211 -5.08 10.94 -6.88
C MET A 211 -6.30 11.79 -6.53
N LEU A 212 -7.47 11.45 -7.06
CA LEU A 212 -8.72 12.15 -6.74
C LEU A 212 -9.13 11.99 -5.26
N GLY A 213 -8.87 10.84 -4.65
CA GLY A 213 -9.22 10.56 -3.25
C GLY A 213 -8.13 10.97 -2.26
N LEU A 214 -6.85 10.65 -2.56
CA LEU A 214 -5.76 10.82 -1.61
C LEU A 214 -5.33 12.26 -1.41
N MET A 215 -5.29 13.05 -2.49
CA MET A 215 -4.92 14.45 -2.38
C MET A 215 -5.87 15.25 -1.48
N PRO A 216 -7.20 15.20 -1.67
CA PRO A 216 -8.12 15.81 -0.73
C PRO A 216 -8.02 15.23 0.70
N MET A 217 -7.87 13.92 0.83
CA MET A 217 -7.73 13.28 2.14
C MET A 217 -6.50 13.80 2.89
N TRP A 218 -5.37 13.94 2.21
CA TRP A 218 -4.14 14.49 2.80
C TRP A 218 -4.26 15.98 3.10
N LEU A 219 -4.76 16.80 2.16
CA LEU A 219 -4.95 18.24 2.36
C LEU A 219 -5.89 18.54 3.52
N LEU A 220 -6.99 17.76 3.63
CA LEU A 220 -8.01 17.91 4.66
C LEU A 220 -7.67 17.14 5.96
N SER A 221 -6.46 16.62 6.09
CA SER A 221 -5.99 15.99 7.33
C SER A 221 -5.41 16.97 8.34
N GLY A 222 -5.36 18.25 8.01
CA GLY A 222 -4.65 19.22 8.81
C GLY A 222 -3.16 19.33 8.50
N ALA A 223 -2.68 18.70 7.40
CA ALA A 223 -1.28 18.75 6.99
C ALA A 223 -0.81 20.14 6.57
N PHE A 224 -1.70 20.88 5.90
CA PHE A 224 -1.42 22.22 5.38
C PHE A 224 -2.03 23.33 6.21
N PHE A 225 -3.24 23.11 6.73
CA PHE A 225 -4.00 24.11 7.49
C PHE A 225 -4.39 23.52 8.83
N PRO A 226 -4.37 24.32 9.90
CA PRO A 226 -4.89 23.88 11.18
C PRO A 226 -6.39 23.53 11.05
N VAL A 227 -6.79 22.47 11.72
CA VAL A 227 -8.20 22.05 11.76
C VAL A 227 -8.96 23.02 12.70
N PRO A 228 -10.05 23.67 12.27
CA PRO A 228 -10.77 24.63 13.11
C PRO A 228 -11.23 24.03 14.43
N ALA A 229 -11.15 24.77 15.52
CA ALA A 229 -11.64 24.32 16.82
C ALA A 229 -13.17 24.11 16.79
N ALA A 230 -13.66 23.18 17.62
CA ALA A 230 -15.10 22.97 17.75
C ALA A 230 -15.69 24.10 18.60
N GLY A 231 -16.70 24.80 18.10
CA GLY A 231 -17.44 25.79 18.87
C GLY A 231 -16.97 27.23 18.74
N GLU A 232 -16.08 27.52 17.81
CA GLU A 232 -15.72 28.89 17.47
C GLU A 232 -16.91 29.59 16.81
N GLN A 233 -17.56 30.47 17.56
CA GLN A 233 -18.84 31.13 17.17
C GLN A 233 -18.69 32.11 16.00
N SER A 234 -17.47 32.42 15.59
CA SER A 234 -17.16 33.30 14.45
C SER A 234 -17.01 32.58 13.11
N LEU A 235 -17.13 31.25 13.08
CA LEU A 235 -16.93 30.45 11.86
C LEU A 235 -18.13 30.59 10.93
N GLY A 236 -17.88 31.03 9.70
CA GLY A 236 -18.83 30.95 8.61
C GLY A 236 -19.16 29.48 8.28
N TRP A 237 -20.38 29.21 7.73
CA TRP A 237 -20.85 27.88 7.47
C TRP A 237 -19.93 27.03 6.53
N GLY A 238 -19.14 27.68 5.63
CA GLY A 238 -18.11 26.99 4.88
C GLY A 238 -16.97 26.42 5.75
N GLN A 239 -16.56 27.16 6.78
CA GLN A 239 -15.55 26.73 7.74
C GLN A 239 -16.07 25.63 8.67
N LEU A 240 -17.36 25.68 9.03
CA LEU A 240 -18.00 24.60 9.81
C LEU A 240 -18.06 23.29 9.00
N LEU A 241 -18.46 23.38 7.72
CA LEU A 241 -18.49 22.23 6.83
C LEU A 241 -17.09 21.65 6.62
N LEU A 242 -16.09 22.51 6.33
CA LEU A 242 -14.72 22.12 6.16
C LEU A 242 -14.16 21.45 7.43
N GLY A 243 -14.39 22.05 8.59
CA GLY A 243 -13.99 21.49 9.88
C GLY A 243 -14.64 20.14 10.16
N GLY A 244 -15.92 19.96 9.77
CA GLY A 244 -16.61 18.67 9.87
C GLY A 244 -15.95 17.58 9.00
N ILE A 245 -15.64 17.90 7.74
CA ILE A 245 -14.95 16.98 6.82
C ILE A 245 -13.56 16.63 7.34
N MET A 246 -12.79 17.62 7.83
CA MET A 246 -11.47 17.41 8.39
C MET A 246 -11.50 16.50 9.63
N ARG A 247 -12.50 16.63 10.50
CA ARG A 247 -12.69 15.76 11.67
C ARG A 247 -13.19 14.36 11.32
N ALA A 248 -13.94 14.22 10.23
CA ALA A 248 -14.35 12.91 9.73
C ALA A 248 -13.21 12.14 9.07
N ASN A 249 -12.10 12.81 8.74
CA ASN A 249 -10.94 12.22 8.12
C ASN A 249 -10.08 11.48 9.17
N PRO A 250 -9.90 10.15 9.08
CA PRO A 250 -9.12 9.40 10.05
C PRO A 250 -7.62 9.78 10.07
N LEU A 251 -7.10 10.28 8.95
CA LEU A 251 -5.71 10.72 8.85
C LEU A 251 -5.43 11.95 9.75
N THR A 252 -6.46 12.75 10.03
CA THR A 252 -6.36 13.92 10.93
C THR A 252 -5.90 13.52 12.32
N TYR A 253 -6.40 12.41 12.85
CA TYR A 253 -6.03 11.90 14.18
C TYR A 253 -4.59 11.34 14.20
N GLY A 254 -4.20 10.63 13.15
CA GLY A 254 -2.81 10.20 13.00
C GLY A 254 -1.84 11.37 12.94
N LEU A 255 -2.21 12.44 12.25
CA LEU A 255 -1.41 13.65 12.14
C LEU A 255 -1.35 14.42 13.47
N ALA A 256 -2.47 14.54 14.18
CA ALA A 256 -2.52 15.15 15.50
C ALA A 256 -1.59 14.41 16.48
N GLU A 257 -1.63 13.07 16.48
CA GLU A 257 -0.74 12.27 17.32
C GLU A 257 0.74 12.43 16.93
N MET A 258 1.06 12.47 15.63
CA MET A 258 2.44 12.74 15.19
C MET A 258 2.95 14.08 15.71
N ARG A 259 2.10 15.12 15.74
CA ARG A 259 2.46 16.43 16.30
C ARG A 259 2.77 16.33 17.78
N HIS A 260 1.92 15.66 18.57
CA HIS A 260 2.15 15.45 19.99
C HIS A 260 3.45 14.70 20.29
N LEU A 261 3.77 13.68 19.45
CA LEU A 261 4.96 12.87 19.65
C LEU A 261 6.25 13.57 19.19
N LEU A 262 6.20 14.37 18.13
CA LEU A 262 7.36 15.10 17.61
C LEU A 262 7.67 16.35 18.42
N TYR A 263 6.63 17.02 18.93
CA TYR A 263 6.77 18.32 19.63
C TYR A 263 5.99 18.34 20.95
N PRO A 264 6.40 17.54 21.95
CA PRO A 264 5.66 17.39 23.22
C PRO A 264 5.59 18.68 24.05
N SER A 265 6.45 19.65 23.78
CA SER A 265 6.47 20.95 24.48
C SER A 265 5.50 21.98 23.89
N VAL A 266 4.84 21.68 22.76
CA VAL A 266 3.95 22.60 22.05
C VAL A 266 2.51 22.33 22.41
N ASP A 267 1.78 23.37 22.83
CA ASP A 267 0.34 23.28 23.02
C ASP A 267 -0.39 23.44 21.68
N PHE A 268 -0.76 22.32 21.08
CA PHE A 268 -1.54 22.29 19.84
C PHE A 268 -3.02 22.60 20.06
N ALA A 269 -3.54 22.57 21.29
CA ALA A 269 -4.93 22.92 21.57
C ALA A 269 -5.20 24.39 21.28
N ALA A 270 -4.22 25.26 21.48
CA ALA A 270 -4.29 26.68 21.10
C ALA A 270 -4.35 26.90 19.56
N GLN A 271 -3.98 25.91 18.76
CA GLN A 271 -3.94 26.00 17.31
C GLN A 271 -5.21 25.46 16.62
N GLY A 272 -6.15 24.90 17.38
CA GLY A 272 -7.40 24.37 16.83
C GLY A 272 -7.80 23.01 17.42
N PHE A 273 -8.24 22.09 16.56
CA PHE A 273 -8.68 20.76 16.97
C PHE A 273 -7.50 19.87 17.39
N ALA A 274 -7.38 19.63 18.68
CA ALA A 274 -6.34 18.78 19.27
C ALA A 274 -6.99 17.69 20.16
N PRO A 275 -7.37 16.55 19.58
CA PRO A 275 -7.96 15.46 20.35
C PRO A 275 -6.91 14.81 21.25
N SER A 276 -7.39 14.11 22.30
CA SER A 276 -6.49 13.40 23.22
C SER A 276 -5.71 12.29 22.50
N SER A 277 -4.52 11.96 23.00
CA SER A 277 -3.69 10.87 22.47
C SER A 277 -4.46 9.54 22.39
N ILE A 278 -5.28 9.24 23.42
CA ILE A 278 -6.13 8.04 23.43
C ILE A 278 -7.10 8.06 22.24
N THR A 279 -7.74 9.18 21.96
CA THR A 279 -8.66 9.34 20.82
C THR A 279 -7.90 9.14 19.50
N ASN A 280 -6.74 9.75 19.36
CA ASN A 280 -5.89 9.65 18.17
C ASN A 280 -5.50 8.21 17.86
N TRP A 281 -5.00 7.48 18.86
CA TRP A 281 -4.66 6.08 18.71
C TRP A 281 -5.87 5.21 18.43
N THR A 282 -6.97 5.43 19.16
CA THR A 282 -8.20 4.64 18.96
C THR A 282 -8.74 4.78 17.55
N VAL A 283 -8.86 6.01 17.04
CA VAL A 283 -9.34 6.24 15.67
C VAL A 283 -8.39 5.65 14.64
N SER A 284 -7.07 5.81 14.81
CA SER A 284 -6.06 5.28 13.88
C SER A 284 -6.10 3.75 13.82
N VAL A 285 -6.21 3.07 14.98
CA VAL A 285 -6.28 1.60 15.06
C VAL A 285 -7.62 1.09 14.52
N LEU A 286 -8.73 1.73 14.86
CA LEU A 286 -10.05 1.36 14.32
C LEU A 286 -10.09 1.52 12.80
N PHE A 287 -9.50 2.57 12.27
CA PHE A 287 -9.38 2.78 10.84
C PHE A 287 -8.53 1.66 10.19
N MET A 288 -7.39 1.31 10.77
CA MET A 288 -6.57 0.19 10.29
C MET A 288 -7.35 -1.12 10.27
N VAL A 289 -7.98 -1.48 11.39
CA VAL A 289 -8.75 -2.71 11.51
C VAL A 289 -9.94 -2.71 10.52
N GLY A 290 -10.64 -1.59 10.39
CA GLY A 290 -11.74 -1.43 9.46
C GLY A 290 -11.30 -1.63 8.00
N MET A 291 -10.20 -1.00 7.57
CA MET A 291 -9.70 -1.13 6.20
C MET A 291 -9.20 -2.55 5.91
N LEU A 292 -8.49 -3.18 6.84
CA LEU A 292 -8.03 -4.56 6.66
C LEU A 292 -9.18 -5.56 6.62
N THR A 293 -10.19 -5.37 7.48
CA THR A 293 -11.39 -6.21 7.50
C THR A 293 -12.19 -6.05 6.21
N LEU A 294 -12.39 -4.82 5.74
CA LEU A 294 -13.11 -4.56 4.50
C LEU A 294 -12.37 -5.13 3.29
N ALA A 295 -11.04 -4.96 3.23
CA ALA A 295 -10.20 -5.57 2.19
C ALA A 295 -10.35 -7.10 2.21
N TRP A 296 -10.35 -7.72 3.39
CA TRP A 296 -10.55 -9.15 3.55
C TRP A 296 -11.93 -9.61 3.06
N ILE A 297 -13.00 -8.91 3.43
CA ILE A 297 -14.37 -9.24 3.01
C ILE A 297 -14.50 -9.16 1.48
N LEU A 298 -13.99 -8.12 0.86
CA LEU A 298 -14.00 -7.95 -0.59
C LEU A 298 -13.23 -9.08 -1.30
N MET A 299 -12.06 -9.43 -0.79
CA MET A 299 -11.28 -10.54 -1.34
C MET A 299 -11.98 -11.89 -1.18
N ARG A 300 -12.72 -12.13 -0.07
CA ARG A 300 -13.49 -13.38 0.11
C ARG A 300 -14.67 -13.48 -0.83
N GLY A 301 -15.36 -12.37 -1.09
CA GLY A 301 -16.58 -12.32 -1.90
C GLY A 301 -16.34 -12.49 -3.41
N SER A 302 -15.14 -12.19 -3.91
CA SER A 302 -14.79 -12.32 -5.33
C SER A 302 -14.80 -13.80 -5.76
N LYS A 303 -15.62 -14.14 -6.78
CA LYS A 303 -15.66 -15.50 -7.33
C LYS A 303 -14.35 -15.79 -8.07
N LYS A 304 -13.91 -17.06 -8.08
CA LYS A 304 -12.72 -17.47 -8.84
C LYS A 304 -12.81 -17.14 -10.36
N ALA A 305 -14.01 -17.09 -10.91
CA ALA A 305 -14.26 -16.73 -12.29
C ALA A 305 -13.92 -15.28 -12.62
N ASP A 306 -14.16 -14.35 -11.68
CA ASP A 306 -13.92 -12.90 -11.88
C ASP A 306 -12.42 -12.53 -11.83
N LEU A 307 -11.57 -13.49 -11.46
CA LEU A 307 -10.11 -13.30 -11.33
C LEU A 307 -9.34 -13.85 -12.54
N VAL A 308 -10.03 -14.53 -13.46
CA VAL A 308 -9.46 -15.20 -14.65
C VAL A 308 -9.90 -14.51 -15.94
N ALA A 309 -10.90 -13.65 -15.89
CA ALA A 309 -11.33 -12.81 -17.00
C ALA A 309 -10.47 -11.54 -17.08
#